data_735644e050204a90d48ad10cb1dbb6b0
#
_entry.id   735644e050204a90d48ad10cb1dbb6b0
#
_cell.length_a   1.000
_cell.length_b   1.000
_cell.length_c   1.000
_cell.angle_alpha   90.00
_cell.angle_beta   90.00
_cell.angle_gamma   90.00
#
_symmetry.space_group_name_H-M   'P 1'
#
loop_
_entity.id
_entity.type
_entity.pdbx_description
1 polymer ?
#
loop_
_entity_poly.entity_id
_entity_poly.type
_entity_poly.pdbx_seq_one_letter_code
_entity_poly.pdbx_strand_id
1 'polypeptide(L)'
;EPLSVFIDPVFLSTLPTRELLSGFAEVIKHALIADKSYWELILNSHPLGNADWEPIIQKSVAIKQSIVEADPTEKGFRKVLNFGHTIGHAVESLSLEGGRTPLTHGESVAIGMICESYLSERKRKMNKEELSSISTLITSLYEHRVFEDMDTHRLIELMKNDKKNKDDSISFTLLDGIG
;
A
#
# COMPACT_ATOMS: atom_id res chain seq x y z
N GLU A 1 10.20 1.10 22.36
CA GLU A 1 9.09 0.20 21.98
C GLU A 1 8.08 0.15 23.12
N PRO A 2 6.76 0.11 22.83
CA PRO A 2 5.75 -0.01 23.86
C PRO A 2 5.80 -1.41 24.49
N LEU A 3 5.36 -1.53 25.74
CA LEU A 3 5.25 -2.82 26.44
C LEU A 3 4.14 -3.69 25.85
N SER A 4 3.06 -3.06 25.33
CA SER A 4 1.94 -3.73 24.69
C SER A 4 1.19 -2.75 23.79
N VAL A 5 0.49 -3.30 22.79
CA VAL A 5 -0.39 -2.56 21.89
C VAL A 5 -1.78 -3.17 21.98
N PHE A 6 -2.80 -2.35 22.30
CA PHE A 6 -4.19 -2.76 22.34
C PHE A 6 -4.88 -2.28 21.07
N ILE A 7 -5.60 -3.16 20.40
CA ILE A 7 -6.33 -2.87 19.16
C ILE A 7 -7.79 -3.26 19.41
N ASP A 8 -8.69 -2.27 19.29
CA ASP A 8 -10.13 -2.49 19.43
C ASP A 8 -10.85 -2.00 18.16
N PRO A 9 -11.42 -2.92 17.36
CA PRO A 9 -12.11 -2.57 16.11
C PRO A 9 -13.35 -1.68 16.31
N VAL A 10 -13.88 -1.57 17.52
CA VAL A 10 -15.06 -0.72 17.80
C VAL A 10 -14.84 0.73 17.40
N PHE A 11 -13.60 1.24 17.51
CA PHE A 11 -13.26 2.61 17.12
C PHE A 11 -13.38 2.88 15.62
N LEU A 12 -13.42 1.86 14.77
CA LEU A 12 -13.66 2.03 13.35
C LEU A 12 -15.08 2.52 13.05
N SER A 13 -16.03 2.30 13.97
CA SER A 13 -17.44 2.71 13.80
C SER A 13 -17.62 4.23 13.69
N THR A 14 -16.70 5.01 14.23
CA THR A 14 -16.74 6.49 14.21
C THR A 14 -15.66 7.09 13.31
N LEU A 15 -14.84 6.24 12.67
CA LEU A 15 -13.78 6.71 11.78
C LEU A 15 -14.38 7.23 10.46
N PRO A 16 -14.00 8.42 9.98
CA PRO A 16 -14.43 8.89 8.66
C PRO A 16 -14.06 7.89 7.56
N THR A 17 -14.95 7.70 6.60
CA THR A 17 -14.78 6.74 5.50
C THR A 17 -13.42 6.87 4.78
N ARG A 18 -12.97 8.10 4.56
CA ARG A 18 -11.68 8.36 3.90
C ARG A 18 -10.50 7.85 4.72
N GLU A 19 -10.55 8.00 6.04
CA GLU A 19 -9.51 7.49 6.95
C GLU A 19 -9.55 5.96 7.07
N LEU A 20 -10.75 5.39 7.06
CA LEU A 20 -10.94 3.94 7.03
C LEU A 20 -10.30 3.34 5.76
N LEU A 21 -10.56 3.92 4.60
CA LEU A 21 -9.94 3.51 3.34
C LEU A 21 -8.43 3.75 3.37
N SER A 22 -7.96 4.86 3.95
CA SER A 22 -6.54 5.11 4.11
C SER A 22 -5.84 3.97 4.89
N GLY A 23 -6.43 3.52 5.99
CA GLY A 23 -5.94 2.36 6.72
C GLY A 23 -6.06 1.04 5.94
N PHE A 24 -7.12 0.88 5.15
CA PHE A 24 -7.35 -0.33 4.37
C PHE A 24 -6.31 -0.55 3.25
N ALA A 25 -5.65 0.49 2.77
CA ALA A 25 -4.52 0.36 1.84
C ALA A 25 -3.39 -0.50 2.42
N GLU A 26 -3.10 -0.38 3.72
CA GLU A 26 -2.12 -1.21 4.40
C GLU A 26 -2.57 -2.68 4.50
N VAL A 27 -3.86 -2.92 4.70
CA VAL A 27 -4.45 -4.28 4.69
C VAL A 27 -4.27 -4.93 3.32
N ILE A 28 -4.59 -4.20 2.24
CA ILE A 28 -4.36 -4.63 0.85
C ILE A 28 -2.86 -4.95 0.65
N LYS A 29 -1.97 -4.07 1.07
CA LYS A 29 -0.53 -4.29 0.97
C LYS A 29 -0.09 -5.57 1.66
N HIS A 30 -0.52 -5.82 2.91
CA HIS A 30 -0.15 -7.02 3.64
C HIS A 30 -0.63 -8.30 2.94
N ALA A 31 -1.83 -8.28 2.35
CA ALA A 31 -2.34 -9.40 1.57
C ALA A 31 -1.48 -9.66 0.32
N LEU A 32 -1.13 -8.61 -0.41
CA LEU A 32 -0.35 -8.72 -1.65
C LEU A 32 1.07 -9.26 -1.42
N ILE A 33 1.72 -8.85 -0.32
CA ILE A 33 3.14 -9.20 -0.08
C ILE A 33 3.35 -10.54 0.62
N ALA A 34 2.32 -11.16 1.22
CA ALA A 34 2.55 -12.25 2.14
C ALA A 34 1.54 -13.41 2.11
N ASP A 35 0.33 -13.24 1.57
CA ASP A 35 -0.69 -14.29 1.72
C ASP A 35 -1.80 -14.22 0.65
N LYS A 36 -1.74 -15.11 -0.31
CA LYS A 36 -2.74 -15.21 -1.38
C LYS A 36 -4.15 -15.51 -0.85
N SER A 37 -4.27 -16.33 0.19
CA SER A 37 -5.59 -16.62 0.77
C SER A 37 -6.20 -15.41 1.47
N TYR A 38 -5.34 -14.56 2.02
CA TYR A 38 -5.76 -13.28 2.59
C TYR A 38 -6.18 -12.30 1.48
N TRP A 39 -5.48 -12.30 0.34
CA TRP A 39 -5.91 -11.52 -0.83
C TRP A 39 -7.31 -11.93 -1.31
N GLU A 40 -7.60 -13.23 -1.39
CA GLU A 40 -8.93 -13.74 -1.77
C GLU A 40 -10.01 -13.32 -0.76
N LEU A 41 -9.69 -13.29 0.53
CA LEU A 41 -10.59 -12.77 1.55
C LEU A 41 -10.84 -11.28 1.35
N ILE A 42 -9.80 -10.48 1.06
CA ILE A 42 -9.93 -9.04 0.82
C ILE A 42 -10.76 -8.74 -0.42
N LEU A 43 -10.61 -9.50 -1.51
CA LEU A 43 -11.44 -9.35 -2.73
C LEU A 43 -12.94 -9.51 -2.44
N ASN A 44 -13.31 -10.34 -1.47
CA ASN A 44 -14.70 -10.58 -1.06
C ASN A 44 -15.16 -9.67 0.08
N SER A 45 -14.29 -8.81 0.60
CA SER A 45 -14.59 -7.88 1.68
C SER A 45 -15.06 -6.54 1.11
N HIS A 46 -16.08 -5.97 1.75
CA HIS A 46 -16.57 -4.63 1.42
C HIS A 46 -16.27 -3.69 2.60
N PRO A 47 -15.13 -2.98 2.60
CA PRO A 47 -14.71 -2.17 3.74
C PRO A 47 -15.69 -1.04 4.09
N LEU A 48 -16.50 -0.62 3.13
CA LEU A 48 -17.56 0.38 3.33
C LEU A 48 -18.93 -0.23 3.64
N GLY A 49 -19.03 -1.55 3.76
CA GLY A 49 -20.24 -2.28 4.09
C GLY A 49 -20.15 -3.01 5.43
N ASN A 50 -20.64 -4.23 5.47
CA ASN A 50 -20.62 -5.08 6.68
C ASN A 50 -19.33 -5.92 6.75
N ALA A 51 -18.14 -5.30 6.67
CA ALA A 51 -16.89 -6.02 6.83
C ALA A 51 -16.74 -6.49 8.28
N ASP A 52 -16.38 -7.77 8.44
CA ASP A 52 -15.91 -8.28 9.73
C ASP A 52 -14.43 -7.86 9.89
N TRP A 53 -14.23 -6.77 10.65
CA TRP A 53 -12.92 -6.17 10.82
C TRP A 53 -11.99 -6.98 11.70
N GLU A 54 -12.52 -7.79 12.61
CA GLU A 54 -11.68 -8.51 13.58
C GLU A 54 -10.71 -9.47 12.89
N PRO A 55 -11.14 -10.44 12.04
CA PRO A 55 -10.20 -11.33 11.35
C PRO A 55 -9.30 -10.59 10.35
N ILE A 56 -9.79 -9.52 9.72
CA ILE A 56 -9.00 -8.69 8.80
C ILE A 56 -7.83 -8.04 9.55
N ILE A 57 -8.10 -7.40 10.69
CA ILE A 57 -7.07 -6.74 11.49
C ILE A 57 -6.10 -7.76 12.09
N GLN A 58 -6.60 -8.84 12.66
CA GLN A 58 -5.77 -9.89 13.25
C GLN A 58 -4.78 -10.45 12.23
N LYS A 59 -5.23 -10.76 11.03
CA LYS A 59 -4.37 -11.27 9.96
C LYS A 59 -3.32 -10.24 9.52
N SER A 60 -3.74 -8.99 9.31
CA SER A 60 -2.86 -7.89 8.93
C SER A 60 -1.76 -7.64 9.97
N VAL A 61 -2.12 -7.64 11.25
CA VAL A 61 -1.17 -7.48 12.36
C VAL A 61 -0.21 -8.65 12.42
N ALA A 62 -0.70 -9.90 12.30
CA ALA A 62 0.14 -11.10 12.32
C ALA A 62 1.18 -11.11 11.18
N ILE A 63 0.78 -10.72 9.96
CA ILE A 63 1.70 -10.58 8.82
C ILE A 63 2.78 -9.54 9.13
N LYS A 64 2.40 -8.34 9.56
CA LYS A 64 3.35 -7.29 9.89
C LYS A 64 4.30 -7.72 11.00
N GLN A 65 3.79 -8.35 12.06
CA GLN A 65 4.59 -8.83 13.17
C GLN A 65 5.62 -9.85 12.69
N SER A 66 5.23 -10.87 11.94
CA SER A 66 6.15 -11.90 11.45
C SER A 66 7.28 -11.32 10.59
N ILE A 67 6.98 -10.33 9.74
CA ILE A 67 7.98 -9.67 8.90
C ILE A 67 8.95 -8.84 9.76
N VAL A 68 8.44 -8.11 10.77
CA VAL A 68 9.27 -7.28 11.67
C VAL A 68 10.15 -8.16 12.56
N GLU A 69 9.63 -9.27 13.07
CA GLU A 69 10.39 -10.24 13.88
C GLU A 69 11.50 -10.92 13.07
N ALA A 70 11.24 -11.22 11.78
CA ALA A 70 12.24 -11.81 10.89
C ALA A 70 13.37 -10.83 10.52
N ASP A 71 13.10 -9.53 10.49
CA ASP A 71 14.12 -8.49 10.18
C ASP A 71 13.88 -7.22 11.01
N PRO A 72 14.24 -7.22 12.30
CA PRO A 72 13.99 -6.08 13.20
C PRO A 72 14.68 -4.77 12.77
N THR A 73 15.77 -4.87 12.01
CA THR A 73 16.60 -3.72 11.63
C THR A 73 16.42 -3.25 10.19
N GLU A 74 15.47 -3.84 9.45
CA GLU A 74 15.14 -3.49 8.05
C GLU A 74 16.35 -3.54 7.08
N LYS A 75 17.19 -4.56 7.24
CA LYS A 75 18.36 -4.74 6.37
C LYS A 75 18.07 -5.53 5.10
N GLY A 76 16.99 -6.30 5.08
CA GLY A 76 16.65 -7.19 3.97
C GLY A 76 15.15 -7.40 3.82
N PHE A 77 14.64 -8.51 4.35
CA PHE A 77 13.27 -8.99 4.13
C PHE A 77 12.18 -7.98 4.51
N ARG A 78 12.36 -7.24 5.60
CA ARG A 78 11.38 -6.23 6.04
C ARG A 78 11.11 -5.14 5.00
N LYS A 79 12.01 -4.94 4.03
CA LYS A 79 11.81 -3.99 2.92
C LYS A 79 10.58 -4.32 2.08
N VAL A 80 10.06 -5.55 2.14
CA VAL A 80 8.81 -5.94 1.47
C VAL A 80 7.63 -5.07 1.92
N LEU A 81 7.63 -4.57 3.17
CA LEU A 81 6.64 -3.62 3.67
C LEU A 81 6.65 -2.27 2.93
N ASN A 82 7.69 -1.99 2.14
CA ASN A 82 7.77 -0.77 1.32
C ASN A 82 7.08 -0.91 -0.04
N PHE A 83 6.44 -2.04 -0.33
CA PHE A 83 5.65 -2.19 -1.56
C PHE A 83 4.59 -1.09 -1.66
N GLY A 84 4.53 -0.41 -2.80
CA GLY A 84 3.69 0.75 -3.03
C GLY A 84 4.20 2.07 -2.45
N HIS A 85 5.22 2.05 -1.58
CA HIS A 85 5.66 3.24 -0.85
C HIS A 85 6.64 4.11 -1.62
N THR A 86 7.46 3.55 -2.52
CA THR A 86 8.43 4.35 -3.26
C THR A 86 7.73 5.38 -4.14
N ILE A 87 6.73 4.96 -4.89
CA ILE A 87 5.90 5.85 -5.70
C ILE A 87 4.89 6.57 -4.81
N GLY A 88 4.29 5.88 -3.83
CA GLY A 88 3.28 6.44 -2.93
C GLY A 88 3.76 7.68 -2.19
N HIS A 89 4.93 7.66 -1.55
CA HIS A 89 5.48 8.83 -0.85
C HIS A 89 5.74 10.03 -1.79
N ALA A 90 6.20 9.76 -3.01
CA ALA A 90 6.41 10.83 -3.98
C ALA A 90 5.07 11.45 -4.42
N VAL A 91 4.05 10.62 -4.64
CA VAL A 91 2.67 11.07 -4.96
C VAL A 91 2.07 11.84 -3.80
N GLU A 92 2.22 11.37 -2.56
CA GLU A 92 1.78 12.06 -1.35
C GLU A 92 2.42 13.45 -1.26
N SER A 93 3.75 13.53 -1.39
CA SER A 93 4.50 14.79 -1.36
C SER A 93 4.05 15.76 -2.46
N LEU A 94 3.89 15.26 -3.68
CA LEU A 94 3.42 16.06 -4.81
C LEU A 94 2.00 16.58 -4.59
N SER A 95 1.13 15.79 -3.96
CA SER A 95 -0.24 16.19 -3.65
C SER A 95 -0.31 17.38 -2.68
N LEU A 96 0.69 17.51 -1.81
CA LEU A 96 0.82 18.65 -0.88
C LEU A 96 1.25 19.94 -1.58
N GLU A 97 1.98 19.83 -2.70
CA GLU A 97 2.43 21.02 -3.46
C GLU A 97 1.29 21.62 -4.31
N GLY A 98 0.25 20.86 -4.64
CA GLY A 98 -0.71 21.18 -5.70
C GLY A 98 -1.88 22.11 -5.33
N GLY A 99 -1.99 22.63 -4.11
CA GLY A 99 -3.08 23.57 -3.69
C GLY A 99 -4.50 22.95 -3.69
N ARG A 100 -4.65 21.66 -3.98
CA ARG A 100 -5.88 20.86 -3.87
C ARG A 100 -5.92 20.17 -2.50
N THR A 101 -7.06 19.57 -2.14
CA THR A 101 -7.10 18.69 -0.94
C THR A 101 -6.05 17.60 -1.08
N PRO A 102 -5.05 17.52 -0.18
CA PRO A 102 -4.01 16.50 -0.27
C PRO A 102 -4.58 15.08 -0.25
N LEU A 103 -3.85 14.17 -0.88
CA LEU A 103 -4.13 12.74 -0.74
C LEU A 103 -3.76 12.28 0.67
N THR A 104 -4.56 11.33 1.20
CA THR A 104 -4.14 10.61 2.41
C THR A 104 -2.97 9.68 2.10
N HIS A 105 -2.26 9.25 3.13
CA HIS A 105 -1.17 8.28 2.97
C HIS A 105 -1.65 7.03 2.23
N GLY A 106 -2.79 6.45 2.65
CA GLY A 106 -3.31 5.23 2.02
C GLY A 106 -3.76 5.41 0.57
N GLU A 107 -4.35 6.57 0.21
CA GLU A 107 -4.65 6.90 -1.18
C GLU A 107 -3.37 6.92 -2.04
N SER A 108 -2.32 7.51 -1.53
CA SER A 108 -1.03 7.59 -2.21
C SER A 108 -0.34 6.24 -2.33
N VAL A 109 -0.36 5.43 -1.26
CA VAL A 109 0.18 4.07 -1.28
C VAL A 109 -0.62 3.16 -2.22
N ALA A 110 -1.94 3.31 -2.29
CA ALA A 110 -2.79 2.57 -3.22
C ALA A 110 -2.40 2.83 -4.69
N ILE A 111 -2.14 4.09 -5.04
CA ILE A 111 -1.59 4.46 -6.36
C ILE A 111 -0.22 3.81 -6.57
N GLY A 112 0.65 3.90 -5.59
CA GLY A 112 1.98 3.28 -5.63
C GLY A 112 1.92 1.77 -5.84
N MET A 113 0.98 1.07 -5.19
CA MET A 113 0.77 -0.37 -5.37
C MET A 113 0.36 -0.73 -6.81
N ILE A 114 -0.52 0.04 -7.47
CA ILE A 114 -0.84 -0.18 -8.88
C ILE A 114 0.41 -0.02 -9.75
N CYS A 115 1.15 1.06 -9.55
CA CYS A 115 2.35 1.35 -10.35
C CYS A 115 3.45 0.30 -10.15
N GLU A 116 3.72 -0.11 -8.91
CA GLU A 116 4.73 -1.13 -8.60
C GLU A 116 4.29 -2.54 -9.02
N SER A 117 2.97 -2.85 -9.00
CA SER A 117 2.42 -4.06 -9.62
C SER A 117 2.62 -4.07 -11.14
N TYR A 118 2.38 -2.93 -11.81
CA TYR A 118 2.66 -2.79 -13.23
C TYR A 118 4.15 -3.01 -13.55
N LEU A 119 5.05 -2.45 -12.73
CA LEU A 119 6.49 -2.69 -12.87
C LEU A 119 6.84 -4.17 -12.64
N SER A 120 6.17 -4.85 -11.71
CA SER A 120 6.33 -6.28 -11.44
C SER A 120 5.92 -7.11 -12.65
N GLU A 121 4.78 -6.80 -13.29
CA GLU A 121 4.35 -7.45 -14.54
C GLU A 121 5.34 -7.22 -15.69
N ARG A 122 5.77 -5.96 -15.88
CA ARG A 122 6.77 -5.62 -16.92
C ARG A 122 8.11 -6.33 -16.74
N LYS A 123 8.48 -6.65 -15.52
CA LYS A 123 9.66 -7.46 -15.18
C LYS A 123 9.38 -8.97 -15.22
N ARG A 124 8.17 -9.39 -15.62
CA ARG A 124 7.70 -10.78 -15.71
C ARG A 124 7.75 -11.54 -14.38
N LYS A 125 7.53 -10.81 -13.30
CA LYS A 125 7.43 -11.36 -11.94
C LYS A 125 5.97 -11.62 -11.53
N MET A 126 5.03 -10.91 -12.14
CA MET A 126 3.59 -11.00 -11.91
C MET A 126 2.89 -11.21 -13.26
N ASN A 127 1.78 -11.95 -13.27
CA ASN A 127 0.97 -12.13 -14.47
C ASN A 127 -0.06 -10.99 -14.65
N LYS A 128 -0.69 -10.92 -15.83
CA LYS A 128 -1.64 -9.84 -16.16
C LYS A 128 -2.96 -9.94 -15.39
N GLU A 129 -3.38 -11.14 -15.06
CA GLU A 129 -4.59 -11.43 -14.31
C GLU A 129 -4.46 -10.90 -12.88
N GLU A 130 -3.30 -11.11 -12.25
CA GLU A 130 -2.98 -10.56 -10.92
C GLU A 130 -2.94 -9.04 -10.94
N LEU A 131 -2.24 -8.44 -11.92
CA LEU A 131 -2.22 -6.98 -12.09
C LEU A 131 -3.63 -6.42 -12.28
N SER A 132 -4.45 -7.06 -13.12
CA SER A 132 -5.84 -6.65 -13.35
C SER A 132 -6.67 -6.73 -12.07
N SER A 133 -6.53 -7.82 -11.30
CA SER A 133 -7.23 -8.01 -10.03
C SER A 133 -6.88 -6.91 -9.03
N ILE A 134 -5.58 -6.61 -8.86
CA ILE A 134 -5.08 -5.55 -7.97
C ILE A 134 -5.63 -4.19 -8.40
N SER A 135 -5.48 -3.85 -9.69
CA SER A 135 -5.92 -2.58 -10.23
C SER A 135 -7.42 -2.40 -10.08
N THR A 136 -8.22 -3.43 -10.39
CA THR A 136 -9.69 -3.38 -10.28
C THR A 136 -10.14 -3.14 -8.84
N LEU A 137 -9.57 -3.87 -7.87
CA LEU A 137 -9.93 -3.65 -6.46
C LEU A 137 -9.58 -2.23 -6.01
N ILE A 138 -8.33 -1.81 -6.23
CA ILE A 138 -7.87 -0.49 -5.78
C ILE A 138 -8.70 0.62 -6.45
N THR A 139 -8.94 0.53 -7.75
CA THR A 139 -9.71 1.53 -8.48
C THR A 139 -11.20 1.56 -8.10
N SER A 140 -11.74 0.49 -7.55
CA SER A 140 -13.11 0.47 -7.03
C SER A 140 -13.27 1.11 -5.65
N LEU A 141 -12.19 1.20 -4.89
CA LEU A 141 -12.20 1.70 -3.51
C LEU A 141 -11.77 3.17 -3.38
N TYR A 142 -10.85 3.59 -4.21
CA TYR A 142 -10.25 4.92 -4.13
C TYR A 142 -10.69 5.77 -5.31
N GLU A 143 -11.16 6.98 -5.03
CA GLU A 143 -11.53 7.92 -6.09
C GLU A 143 -10.34 8.19 -7.02
N HIS A 144 -10.60 8.05 -8.32
CA HIS A 144 -9.61 8.40 -9.34
C HIS A 144 -9.48 9.92 -9.41
N ARG A 145 -8.56 10.46 -8.66
CA ARG A 145 -8.06 11.78 -8.97
C ARG A 145 -7.13 11.61 -10.16
N VAL A 146 -7.67 11.94 -11.33
CA VAL A 146 -6.90 11.89 -12.57
C VAL A 146 -5.71 12.83 -12.41
N PHE A 147 -4.52 12.24 -12.49
CA PHE A 147 -3.26 12.97 -12.48
C PHE A 147 -2.92 13.46 -13.90
N GLU A 148 -3.93 13.98 -14.61
CA GLU A 148 -3.78 14.46 -15.99
C GLU A 148 -2.67 15.52 -16.12
N ASP A 149 -2.39 16.26 -15.05
CA ASP A 149 -1.39 17.32 -15.01
C ASP A 149 -0.21 16.99 -14.09
N MET A 150 0.04 15.71 -13.77
CA MET A 150 1.12 15.36 -12.85
C MET A 150 2.48 15.64 -13.49
N ASP A 151 3.28 16.50 -12.86
CA ASP A 151 4.67 16.73 -13.25
C ASP A 151 5.51 15.47 -12.98
N THR A 152 5.71 14.67 -14.03
CA THR A 152 6.48 13.42 -13.98
C THR A 152 7.94 13.66 -13.60
N HIS A 153 8.52 14.81 -14.00
CA HIS A 153 9.88 15.17 -13.62
C HIS A 153 9.98 15.42 -12.12
N ARG A 154 9.01 16.18 -11.58
CA ARG A 154 8.94 16.46 -10.14
C ARG A 154 8.71 15.17 -9.34
N LEU A 155 7.87 14.27 -9.84
CA LEU A 155 7.64 12.96 -9.20
C LEU A 155 8.94 12.15 -9.12
N ILE A 156 9.72 12.09 -10.20
CA ILE A 156 11.01 11.39 -10.24
C ILE A 156 12.02 12.03 -9.27
N GLU A 157 12.07 13.35 -9.18
CA GLU A 157 12.92 14.04 -8.21
C GLU A 157 12.53 13.69 -6.77
N LEU A 158 11.23 13.68 -6.45
CA LEU A 158 10.74 13.28 -5.14
C LEU A 158 11.09 11.84 -4.80
N MET A 159 10.95 10.92 -5.78
CA MET A 159 11.37 9.52 -5.59
C MET A 159 12.87 9.41 -5.32
N LYS A 160 13.72 10.17 -6.03
CA LYS A 160 15.18 10.15 -5.80
C LYS A 160 15.58 10.65 -4.43
N ASN A 161 14.84 11.62 -3.88
CA ASN A 161 15.08 12.19 -2.57
C ASN A 161 14.64 11.29 -1.39
N ASP A 162 13.98 10.15 -1.65
CA ASP A 162 13.63 9.20 -0.60
C ASP A 162 14.91 8.66 0.05
N LYS A 163 14.97 8.72 1.39
CA LYS A 163 16.11 8.30 2.23
C LYS A 163 16.56 6.85 2.01
N LYS A 164 15.73 6.05 1.32
CA LYS A 164 16.00 4.64 1.00
C LYS A 164 16.90 4.47 -0.23
N ASN A 165 17.06 5.52 -1.02
CA ASN A 165 17.83 5.49 -2.24
C ASN A 165 19.32 5.77 -1.99
N LYS A 166 20.18 5.05 -2.72
CA LYS A 166 21.62 5.25 -2.72
C LYS A 166 22.05 5.52 -4.17
N ASP A 167 22.99 6.42 -4.35
CA ASP A 167 23.70 6.65 -5.62
C ASP A 167 22.76 6.97 -6.81
N ASP A 168 21.86 7.95 -6.68
CA ASP A 168 20.91 8.36 -7.74
C ASP A 168 19.98 7.26 -8.30
N SER A 169 20.02 6.07 -7.74
CA SER A 169 19.15 4.95 -8.12
C SER A 169 17.87 4.93 -7.30
N ILE A 170 16.73 4.68 -7.96
CA ILE A 170 15.45 4.49 -7.28
C ILE A 170 15.24 3.00 -7.02
N SER A 171 15.08 2.64 -5.74
CA SER A 171 14.85 1.25 -5.33
C SER A 171 13.36 0.98 -5.19
N PHE A 172 12.85 -0.01 -5.93
CA PHE A 172 11.46 -0.45 -5.87
C PHE A 172 11.36 -1.81 -5.20
N THR A 173 10.27 -2.02 -4.47
CA THR A 173 9.86 -3.35 -4.05
C THR A 173 8.95 -3.94 -5.12
N LEU A 174 9.35 -5.04 -5.73
CA LEU A 174 8.58 -5.72 -6.77
C LEU A 174 8.10 -7.08 -6.25
N LEU A 175 6.87 -7.46 -6.59
CA LEU A 175 6.29 -8.73 -6.21
C LEU A 175 6.56 -9.80 -7.28
N ASP A 176 6.77 -11.03 -6.83
CA ASP A 176 6.87 -12.24 -7.66
C ASP A 176 5.54 -13.04 -7.62
N GLY A 177 4.43 -12.35 -7.98
CA GLY A 177 3.06 -12.79 -7.80
C GLY A 177 2.42 -12.25 -6.51
N ILE A 178 1.18 -12.67 -6.25
CA ILE A 178 0.44 -12.33 -5.03
C ILE A 178 0.72 -13.37 -3.95
N GLY A 179 1.24 -12.94 -2.80
CA GLY A 179 1.48 -13.74 -1.60
C GLY A 179 2.89 -14.25 -1.47
#